data_319fb1b25d11cda0f7174ef73f60dbf4
#
_entry.id   319fb1b25d11cda0f7174ef73f60dbf4
#
_cell.length_a   1.000
_cell.length_b   1.000
_cell.length_c   1.000
_cell.angle_alpha   90.00
_cell.angle_beta   90.00
_cell.angle_gamma   90.00
#
_symmetry.space_group_name_H-M   'P 1'
#
loop_
_entity.id
_entity.type
_entity.pdbx_description
1 polymer ?
#
loop_
_entity_poly.entity_id
_entity_poly.type
_entity_poly.pdbx_seq_one_letter_code
_entity_poly.pdbx_strand_id
1 'polypeptide(L)'
;MNGGNMEEKIKYRIGFLVLCLALLFFIALQYLDVLSGAMVSKDSWLKKNYLFLAVGVMVVFGGFGAWLLKEGEKRLWVIYAPLVLILGIFYLFVLPPLSAPDEISHYISAYQLSNRLMGKQATYQDGHVLIRAQDLFLEDVQGDYEFKDKIGTLEKPLDKENKEKESVVLSRVLDEGAYRLIHQVGLSGRGNADTKDLPEDALALSQFPPVITTPIAYFPQALGISLARIGNMNSLGLAYMGRFFNLLFFVFITTLTIKILPVYKEIYFGVNLLPMVLHLAASFSYDAYILSLWGLYIAICLWLALEKEKVSVKDVALLAIIVALAGPCKMVYAPLMGVALFIPVKKFGGIKKMLLAGGVVFLFWAVAMYLVNHQVITNYAVETQSYVGWAKEEGYSLQYSLHPPF
;
A
#
# COMPACT_ATOMS: atom_id res chain seq x y z
N MET A 1 -11.93 -30.38 -25.44
CA MET A 1 -11.96 -30.21 -23.97
C MET A 1 -13.28 -30.72 -23.46
N ASN A 2 -13.37 -32.03 -23.38
CA ASN A 2 -14.60 -32.72 -23.06
C ASN A 2 -14.36 -33.63 -21.88
N GLY A 3 -15.25 -33.56 -20.90
CA GLY A 3 -15.41 -34.63 -19.97
C GLY A 3 -14.58 -34.54 -18.69
N GLY A 4 -14.33 -33.35 -18.16
CA GLY A 4 -14.17 -33.23 -16.69
C GLY A 4 -15.45 -33.79 -16.10
N ASN A 5 -15.33 -34.90 -15.41
CA ASN A 5 -16.40 -35.76 -14.94
C ASN A 5 -17.52 -34.89 -14.32
N MET A 6 -18.76 -35.09 -14.69
CA MET A 6 -19.91 -34.34 -14.11
C MET A 6 -19.86 -34.37 -12.59
N GLU A 7 -19.34 -35.44 -12.03
CA GLU A 7 -19.11 -35.65 -10.61
C GLU A 7 -18.09 -34.63 -10.00
N GLU A 8 -17.02 -34.34 -10.72
CA GLU A 8 -16.05 -33.30 -10.28
C GLU A 8 -16.67 -31.89 -10.24
N LYS A 9 -17.42 -31.53 -11.28
CA LYS A 9 -18.11 -30.24 -11.32
C LYS A 9 -19.15 -30.11 -10.20
N ILE A 10 -19.82 -31.19 -9.83
CA ILE A 10 -20.76 -31.22 -8.71
C ILE A 10 -20.00 -31.03 -7.41
N LYS A 11 -18.85 -31.70 -7.21
CA LYS A 11 -18.01 -31.53 -6.01
C LYS A 11 -17.56 -30.09 -5.84
N TYR A 12 -17.08 -29.41 -6.88
CA TYR A 12 -16.68 -27.99 -6.82
C TYR A 12 -17.86 -27.07 -6.50
N ARG A 13 -19.03 -27.30 -7.07
CA ARG A 13 -20.26 -26.53 -6.76
C ARG A 13 -20.71 -26.71 -5.31
N ILE A 14 -20.69 -27.95 -4.80
CA ILE A 14 -21.01 -28.25 -3.40
C ILE A 14 -19.97 -27.58 -2.49
N GLY A 15 -18.67 -27.71 -2.78
CA GLY A 15 -17.61 -27.07 -2.03
C GLY A 15 -17.78 -25.54 -1.98
N PHE A 16 -18.12 -24.93 -3.10
CA PHE A 16 -18.41 -23.49 -3.15
C PHE A 16 -19.64 -23.09 -2.33
N LEU A 17 -20.70 -23.86 -2.38
CA LEU A 17 -21.89 -23.63 -1.55
C LEU A 17 -21.55 -23.72 -0.05
N VAL A 18 -20.76 -24.71 0.35
CA VAL A 18 -20.30 -24.87 1.74
C VAL A 18 -19.48 -23.65 2.16
N LEU A 19 -18.58 -23.14 1.29
CA LEU A 19 -17.81 -21.93 1.56
C LEU A 19 -18.71 -20.69 1.71
N CYS A 20 -19.73 -20.54 0.87
CA CYS A 20 -20.72 -19.45 1.00
C CYS A 20 -21.47 -19.52 2.34
N LEU A 21 -21.90 -20.72 2.75
CA LEU A 21 -22.58 -20.92 4.04
C LEU A 21 -21.65 -20.65 5.22
N ALA A 22 -20.40 -21.09 5.14
CA ALA A 22 -19.39 -20.78 6.16
C ALA A 22 -19.14 -19.28 6.27
N LEU A 23 -19.00 -18.58 5.15
CA LEU A 23 -18.83 -17.13 5.13
C LEU A 23 -20.04 -16.41 5.75
N LEU A 24 -21.26 -16.82 5.41
CA LEU A 24 -22.49 -16.30 6.02
C LEU A 24 -22.52 -16.52 7.54
N PHE A 25 -22.10 -17.70 7.98
CA PHE A 25 -22.02 -18.03 9.39
C PHE A 25 -21.04 -17.11 10.15
N PHE A 26 -19.82 -16.92 9.60
CA PHE A 26 -18.84 -16.01 10.21
C PHE A 26 -19.30 -14.55 10.20
N ILE A 27 -19.94 -14.10 9.10
CA ILE A 27 -20.54 -12.75 9.04
C ILE A 27 -21.61 -12.60 10.13
N ALA A 28 -22.46 -13.61 10.34
CA ALA A 28 -23.49 -13.58 11.38
C ALA A 28 -22.88 -13.55 12.79
N LEU A 29 -21.84 -14.35 13.06
CA LEU A 29 -21.14 -14.31 14.35
C LEU A 29 -20.52 -12.94 14.60
N GLN A 30 -19.78 -12.40 13.62
CA GLN A 30 -19.16 -11.08 13.74
C GLN A 30 -20.20 -9.96 13.91
N TYR A 31 -21.40 -10.12 13.34
CA TYR A 31 -22.47 -9.15 13.52
C TYR A 31 -22.96 -9.08 14.97
N LEU A 32 -22.90 -10.18 15.71
CA LEU A 32 -23.22 -10.17 17.14
C LEU A 32 -22.24 -9.31 17.95
N ASP A 33 -20.94 -9.37 17.60
CA ASP A 33 -19.93 -8.52 18.23
C ASP A 33 -20.15 -7.04 17.86
N VAL A 34 -20.46 -6.76 16.60
CA VAL A 34 -20.80 -5.40 16.13
C VAL A 34 -22.04 -4.86 16.85
N LEU A 35 -23.07 -5.69 17.09
CA LEU A 35 -24.25 -5.30 17.83
C LEU A 35 -23.90 -4.94 19.29
N SER A 36 -23.05 -5.74 19.94
CA SER A 36 -22.61 -5.46 21.31
C SER A 36 -21.80 -4.17 21.39
N GLY A 37 -20.83 -3.98 20.49
CA GLY A 37 -20.03 -2.76 20.37
C GLY A 37 -20.89 -1.52 20.11
N ALA A 38 -21.84 -1.62 19.18
CA ALA A 38 -22.75 -0.51 18.85
C ALA A 38 -23.73 -0.16 19.98
N MET A 39 -24.09 -1.12 20.83
CA MET A 39 -24.89 -0.86 22.05
C MET A 39 -24.06 -0.08 23.08
N VAL A 40 -22.80 -0.45 23.28
CA VAL A 40 -21.89 0.22 24.21
C VAL A 40 -21.54 1.63 23.73
N SER A 41 -21.16 1.77 22.47
CA SER A 41 -20.76 3.06 21.87
C SER A 41 -21.94 3.96 21.49
N LYS A 42 -23.16 3.42 21.48
CA LYS A 42 -24.38 4.07 20.93
C LYS A 42 -24.25 4.47 19.46
N ASP A 43 -23.38 3.81 18.73
CA ASP A 43 -23.07 4.10 17.32
C ASP A 43 -23.96 3.26 16.39
N SER A 44 -25.01 3.89 15.85
CA SER A 44 -25.90 3.26 14.88
C SER A 44 -25.28 3.11 13.49
N TRP A 45 -24.27 3.92 13.16
CA TRP A 45 -23.57 3.91 11.88
C TRP A 45 -22.75 2.63 11.69
N LEU A 46 -22.10 2.14 12.77
CA LEU A 46 -21.34 0.91 12.76
C LEU A 46 -22.18 -0.30 12.27
N LYS A 47 -23.41 -0.45 12.78
CA LYS A 47 -24.33 -1.52 12.35
C LYS A 47 -24.69 -1.44 10.87
N LYS A 48 -25.03 -0.23 10.40
CA LYS A 48 -25.44 0.00 9.02
C LYS A 48 -24.30 -0.29 8.04
N ASN A 49 -23.11 0.20 8.35
CA ASN A 49 -21.91 -0.03 7.52
C ASN A 49 -21.51 -1.49 7.50
N TYR A 50 -21.55 -2.17 8.64
CA TYR A 50 -21.27 -3.60 8.68
C TYR A 50 -22.20 -4.39 7.75
N LEU A 51 -23.51 -4.15 7.83
CA LEU A 51 -24.49 -4.83 6.98
C LEU A 51 -24.25 -4.51 5.49
N PHE A 52 -23.99 -3.24 5.15
CA PHE A 52 -23.67 -2.85 3.78
C PHE A 52 -22.44 -3.60 3.25
N LEU A 53 -21.37 -3.67 4.06
CA LEU A 53 -20.14 -4.38 3.69
C LEU A 53 -20.37 -5.89 3.60
N ALA A 54 -21.10 -6.48 4.55
CA ALA A 54 -21.42 -7.89 4.54
C ALA A 54 -22.16 -8.30 3.26
N VAL A 55 -23.18 -7.54 2.86
CA VAL A 55 -23.90 -7.74 1.59
C VAL A 55 -22.93 -7.58 0.41
N GLY A 56 -22.12 -6.51 0.39
CA GLY A 56 -21.13 -6.26 -0.66
C GLY A 56 -20.15 -7.43 -0.82
N VAL A 57 -19.57 -7.90 0.28
CA VAL A 57 -18.65 -9.06 0.29
C VAL A 57 -19.34 -10.33 -0.23
N MET A 58 -20.57 -10.60 0.20
CA MET A 58 -21.33 -11.76 -0.28
C MET A 58 -21.61 -11.70 -1.77
N VAL A 59 -22.01 -10.54 -2.29
CA VAL A 59 -22.25 -10.35 -3.73
C VAL A 59 -20.97 -10.53 -4.53
N VAL A 60 -19.86 -9.95 -4.07
CA VAL A 60 -18.55 -10.08 -4.71
C VAL A 60 -18.07 -11.52 -4.67
N PHE A 61 -18.08 -12.16 -3.50
CA PHE A 61 -17.66 -13.56 -3.32
C PHE A 61 -18.53 -14.51 -4.15
N GLY A 62 -19.85 -14.37 -4.09
CA GLY A 62 -20.78 -15.18 -4.86
C GLY A 62 -20.63 -14.99 -6.37
N GLY A 63 -20.57 -13.75 -6.83
CA GLY A 63 -20.46 -13.42 -8.26
C GLY A 63 -19.14 -13.88 -8.87
N PHE A 64 -18.01 -13.55 -8.23
CA PHE A 64 -16.69 -13.94 -8.74
C PHE A 64 -16.42 -15.43 -8.56
N GLY A 65 -16.88 -16.06 -7.48
CA GLY A 65 -16.80 -17.51 -7.30
C GLY A 65 -17.60 -18.27 -8.36
N ALA A 66 -18.81 -17.83 -8.67
CA ALA A 66 -19.59 -18.40 -9.76
C ALA A 66 -18.92 -18.23 -11.13
N TRP A 67 -18.29 -17.07 -11.36
CA TRP A 67 -17.52 -16.82 -12.57
C TRP A 67 -16.30 -17.75 -12.66
N LEU A 68 -15.55 -17.92 -11.57
CA LEU A 68 -14.40 -18.82 -11.50
C LEU A 68 -14.81 -20.27 -11.77
N LEU A 69 -15.92 -20.74 -11.21
CA LEU A 69 -16.46 -22.09 -11.48
C LEU A 69 -16.87 -22.29 -12.95
N LYS A 70 -17.24 -21.24 -13.66
CA LYS A 70 -17.60 -21.26 -15.08
C LYS A 70 -16.39 -21.27 -15.99
N GLU A 71 -15.45 -20.34 -15.78
CA GLU A 71 -14.31 -20.11 -16.69
C GLU A 71 -13.09 -21.00 -16.37
N GLY A 72 -12.97 -21.44 -15.12
CA GLY A 72 -11.85 -22.25 -14.64
C GLY A 72 -10.51 -21.47 -14.59
N GLU A 73 -9.43 -22.17 -14.31
CA GLU A 73 -8.09 -21.60 -14.04
C GLU A 73 -7.45 -20.88 -15.25
N LYS A 74 -7.86 -21.20 -16.46
CA LYS A 74 -7.23 -20.65 -17.67
C LYS A 74 -7.35 -19.14 -17.81
N ARG A 75 -8.35 -18.52 -17.16
CA ARG A 75 -8.60 -17.07 -17.20
C ARG A 75 -8.53 -16.43 -15.83
N LEU A 76 -7.76 -17.00 -14.90
CA LEU A 76 -7.64 -16.51 -13.53
C LEU A 76 -7.30 -15.01 -13.46
N TRP A 77 -6.39 -14.52 -14.32
CA TRP A 77 -6.01 -13.12 -14.39
C TRP A 77 -7.16 -12.17 -14.80
N VAL A 78 -8.12 -12.67 -15.61
CA VAL A 78 -9.29 -11.88 -16.04
C VAL A 78 -10.26 -11.68 -14.88
N ILE A 79 -10.41 -12.68 -14.02
CA ILE A 79 -11.26 -12.63 -12.83
C ILE A 79 -10.57 -11.81 -11.73
N TYR A 80 -9.26 -11.96 -11.59
CA TYR A 80 -8.45 -11.33 -10.56
C TYR A 80 -8.53 -9.79 -10.60
N ALA A 81 -8.31 -9.19 -11.77
CA ALA A 81 -8.23 -7.74 -11.90
C ALA A 81 -9.47 -7.01 -11.37
N PRO A 82 -10.72 -7.32 -11.84
CA PRO A 82 -11.90 -6.66 -11.32
C PRO A 82 -12.22 -7.04 -9.87
N LEU A 83 -11.91 -8.26 -9.44
CA LEU A 83 -12.12 -8.68 -8.06
C LEU A 83 -11.27 -7.82 -7.09
N VAL A 84 -9.96 -7.74 -7.33
CA VAL A 84 -9.04 -6.98 -6.47
C VAL A 84 -9.35 -5.49 -6.53
N LEU A 85 -9.72 -4.97 -7.71
CA LEU A 85 -10.13 -3.58 -7.85
C LEU A 85 -11.37 -3.26 -7.01
N ILE A 86 -12.42 -4.09 -7.09
CA ILE A 86 -13.67 -3.87 -6.33
C ILE A 86 -13.41 -4.00 -4.83
N LEU A 87 -12.69 -5.03 -4.38
CA LEU A 87 -12.34 -5.18 -2.97
C LEU A 87 -11.45 -4.04 -2.49
N GLY A 88 -10.46 -3.63 -3.28
CA GLY A 88 -9.61 -2.47 -2.97
C GLY A 88 -10.41 -1.17 -2.85
N ILE A 89 -11.41 -0.94 -3.71
CA ILE A 89 -12.33 0.19 -3.60
C ILE A 89 -13.14 0.12 -2.30
N PHE A 90 -13.59 -1.05 -1.86
CA PHE A 90 -14.21 -1.18 -0.54
C PHE A 90 -13.26 -0.77 0.58
N TYR A 91 -12.01 -1.26 0.55
CA TYR A 91 -11.00 -0.85 1.53
C TYR A 91 -10.73 0.66 1.50
N LEU A 92 -10.70 1.27 0.31
CA LEU A 92 -10.46 2.70 0.12
C LEU A 92 -11.52 3.58 0.82
N PHE A 93 -12.78 3.13 0.85
CA PHE A 93 -13.86 3.89 1.47
C PHE A 93 -14.16 3.48 2.91
N VAL A 94 -13.98 2.20 3.26
CA VAL A 94 -14.24 1.70 4.62
C VAL A 94 -13.16 2.15 5.59
N LEU A 95 -11.91 2.14 5.14
CA LEU A 95 -10.78 2.68 5.87
C LEU A 95 -10.49 4.09 5.35
N PRO A 96 -10.93 5.14 6.05
CA PRO A 96 -10.77 6.51 5.59
C PRO A 96 -9.28 6.88 5.49
N PRO A 97 -8.92 7.99 4.79
CA PRO A 97 -7.56 8.51 4.83
C PRO A 97 -7.05 8.66 6.27
N LEU A 98 -5.78 8.44 6.50
CA LEU A 98 -5.08 8.43 7.80
C LEU A 98 -5.33 7.19 8.67
N SER A 99 -5.99 6.16 8.14
CA SER A 99 -6.22 4.90 8.87
C SER A 99 -5.05 3.91 8.81
N ALA A 100 -4.21 3.99 7.79
CA ALA A 100 -3.02 3.14 7.70
C ALA A 100 -1.89 3.69 8.59
N PRO A 101 -1.00 2.82 9.12
CA PRO A 101 0.16 3.28 9.87
C PRO A 101 0.99 4.28 9.06
N ASP A 102 1.44 5.36 9.71
CA ASP A 102 2.28 6.42 9.15
C ASP A 102 1.76 7.04 7.84
N GLU A 103 0.44 6.92 7.57
CA GLU A 103 -0.15 7.30 6.30
C GLU A 103 0.04 8.79 5.97
N ILE A 104 0.07 9.65 6.99
CA ILE A 104 0.33 11.08 6.79
C ILE A 104 1.73 11.32 6.22
N SER A 105 2.77 10.68 6.73
CA SER A 105 4.14 10.79 6.22
C SER A 105 4.27 10.22 4.80
N HIS A 106 3.55 9.15 4.50
CA HIS A 106 3.44 8.62 3.14
C HIS A 106 2.73 9.59 2.19
N TYR A 107 1.65 10.24 2.64
CA TYR A 107 0.96 11.29 1.89
C TYR A 107 1.88 12.46 1.57
N ILE A 108 2.64 12.95 2.58
CA ILE A 108 3.59 14.04 2.38
C ILE A 108 4.72 13.66 1.42
N SER A 109 5.21 12.42 1.47
CA SER A 109 6.20 11.91 0.50
C SER A 109 5.66 11.91 -0.93
N ALA A 110 4.42 11.46 -1.11
CA ALA A 110 3.75 11.48 -2.41
C ALA A 110 3.48 12.92 -2.88
N TYR A 111 3.14 13.82 -1.97
CA TYR A 111 2.94 15.24 -2.27
C TYR A 111 4.25 15.91 -2.72
N GLN A 112 5.35 15.63 -2.01
CA GLN A 112 6.69 16.12 -2.39
C GLN A 112 7.05 15.70 -3.83
N LEU A 113 6.79 14.44 -4.17
CA LEU A 113 7.02 13.95 -5.55
C LEU A 113 6.05 14.61 -6.55
N SER A 114 4.79 14.83 -6.18
CA SER A 114 3.82 15.57 -7.00
C SER A 114 4.31 16.99 -7.31
N ASN A 115 4.89 17.70 -6.33
CA ASN A 115 5.50 19.00 -6.58
C ASN A 115 6.57 18.93 -7.66
N ARG A 116 7.48 17.95 -7.56
CA ARG A 116 8.54 17.74 -8.59
C ARG A 116 7.96 17.41 -9.96
N LEU A 117 6.96 16.55 -10.03
CA LEU A 117 6.29 16.18 -11.30
C LEU A 117 5.60 17.39 -11.95
N MET A 118 5.08 18.31 -11.14
CA MET A 118 4.43 19.54 -11.62
C MET A 118 5.38 20.71 -11.84
N GLY A 119 6.70 20.52 -11.68
CA GLY A 119 7.71 21.59 -11.81
C GLY A 119 7.61 22.64 -10.70
N LYS A 120 7.03 22.32 -9.55
CA LYS A 120 6.89 23.21 -8.37
C LYS A 120 8.03 22.97 -7.39
N GLN A 121 8.32 23.97 -6.57
CA GLN A 121 9.25 23.80 -5.45
C GLN A 121 8.73 22.72 -4.50
N ALA A 122 9.55 21.71 -4.22
CA ALA A 122 9.13 20.55 -3.43
C ALA A 122 9.34 20.74 -1.94
N THR A 123 10.43 21.43 -1.56
CA THR A 123 10.82 21.64 -0.16
C THR A 123 11.25 23.08 0.08
N TYR A 124 11.11 23.54 1.30
CA TYR A 124 11.70 24.79 1.79
C TYR A 124 13.17 24.58 2.18
N GLN A 125 13.89 25.67 2.53
CA GLN A 125 15.33 25.62 2.84
C GLN A 125 15.68 24.70 4.03
N ASP A 126 14.76 24.55 4.98
CA ASP A 126 14.90 23.72 6.18
C ASP A 126 14.49 22.25 5.95
N GLY A 127 14.04 21.91 4.75
CA GLY A 127 13.63 20.55 4.39
C GLY A 127 12.14 20.23 4.57
N HIS A 128 11.33 21.17 5.10
CA HIS A 128 9.88 20.98 5.13
C HIS A 128 9.31 20.88 3.71
N VAL A 129 8.34 19.99 3.53
CA VAL A 129 7.63 19.87 2.25
C VAL A 129 6.67 21.04 2.10
N LEU A 130 6.67 21.66 0.91
CA LEU A 130 5.73 22.74 0.59
C LEU A 130 4.42 22.11 0.09
N ILE A 131 3.32 22.49 0.74
CA ILE A 131 1.97 22.09 0.36
C ILE A 131 1.08 23.31 0.16
N ARG A 132 -0.08 23.16 -0.49
CA ARG A 132 -1.07 24.26 -0.53
C ARG A 132 -1.64 24.43 0.88
N ALA A 133 -1.86 25.67 1.30
CA ALA A 133 -2.38 25.98 2.63
C ALA A 133 -3.72 25.26 2.93
N GLN A 134 -4.58 25.12 1.92
CA GLN A 134 -5.84 24.36 2.04
C GLN A 134 -5.64 22.87 2.27
N ASP A 135 -4.46 22.32 2.01
CA ASP A 135 -4.14 20.89 2.17
C ASP A 135 -3.60 20.55 3.56
N LEU A 136 -3.39 21.57 4.43
CA LEU A 136 -3.08 21.36 5.86
C LEU A 136 -4.19 20.61 6.61
N PHE A 137 -5.42 20.63 6.11
CA PHE A 137 -6.58 20.02 6.77
C PHE A 137 -6.34 18.56 7.23
N LEU A 138 -5.70 17.72 6.41
CA LEU A 138 -5.41 16.34 6.81
C LEU A 138 -4.31 16.25 7.88
N GLU A 139 -3.34 17.17 7.86
CA GLU A 139 -2.31 17.27 8.91
C GLU A 139 -2.91 17.74 10.22
N ASP A 140 -3.81 18.72 10.18
CA ASP A 140 -4.52 19.23 11.37
C ASP A 140 -5.39 18.12 11.98
N VAL A 141 -6.11 17.35 11.17
CA VAL A 141 -6.88 16.20 11.63
C VAL A 141 -5.97 15.18 12.31
N GLN A 142 -4.85 14.81 11.69
CA GLN A 142 -3.88 13.87 12.27
C GLN A 142 -3.27 14.42 13.57
N GLY A 143 -2.84 15.67 13.57
CA GLY A 143 -2.27 16.32 14.75
C GLY A 143 -3.25 16.36 15.92
N ASP A 144 -4.52 16.67 15.67
CA ASP A 144 -5.57 16.66 16.71
C ASP A 144 -5.75 15.27 17.34
N TYR A 145 -5.62 14.19 16.55
CA TYR A 145 -5.71 12.83 17.07
C TYR A 145 -4.46 12.42 17.85
N GLU A 146 -3.27 12.66 17.33
CA GLU A 146 -2.02 12.25 17.97
C GLU A 146 -1.69 13.08 19.20
N PHE A 147 -1.91 14.40 19.17
CA PHE A 147 -1.52 15.29 20.28
C PHE A 147 -2.48 15.24 21.47
N LYS A 148 -3.78 15.16 21.23
CA LYS A 148 -4.74 15.08 22.35
C LYS A 148 -4.58 13.79 23.15
N ASP A 149 -4.17 12.71 22.52
CA ASP A 149 -3.97 11.43 23.16
C ASP A 149 -2.59 11.29 23.81
N LYS A 150 -1.54 11.80 23.19
CA LYS A 150 -0.18 11.82 23.79
C LYS A 150 -0.10 12.68 25.04
N ILE A 151 -0.77 13.82 25.08
CA ILE A 151 -0.83 14.68 26.28
C ILE A 151 -1.59 13.99 27.42
N GLY A 152 -2.60 13.16 27.12
CA GLY A 152 -3.32 12.38 28.12
C GLY A 152 -2.54 11.18 28.65
N THR A 153 -1.63 10.61 27.87
CA THR A 153 -0.89 9.37 28.21
C THR A 153 0.49 9.61 28.84
N LEU A 154 1.13 10.77 28.58
CA LEU A 154 2.49 11.07 29.08
C LEU A 154 2.55 11.57 30.52
N GLU A 155 1.47 12.04 31.12
CA GLU A 155 1.46 12.63 32.46
C GLU A 155 0.81 11.80 33.57
N LYS A 156 0.22 10.63 33.25
CA LYS A 156 -0.38 9.75 34.29
C LYS A 156 -0.07 8.28 34.03
N PRO A 157 0.25 7.53 35.10
CA PRO A 157 0.33 6.07 34.99
C PRO A 157 -1.03 5.57 34.47
N LEU A 158 -0.96 4.62 33.52
CA LEU A 158 -2.09 4.02 32.80
C LEU A 158 -3.14 3.47 33.77
N ASP A 159 -4.13 4.28 34.14
CA ASP A 159 -5.34 3.83 34.81
C ASP A 159 -6.20 3.03 33.81
N LYS A 160 -7.02 2.12 34.35
CA LYS A 160 -7.99 1.34 33.53
C LYS A 160 -8.84 2.26 32.63
N GLU A 161 -9.19 3.45 33.13
CA GLU A 161 -9.93 4.47 32.40
C GLU A 161 -9.19 5.04 31.19
N ASN A 162 -7.86 5.17 31.26
CA ASN A 162 -7.06 5.61 30.12
C ASN A 162 -6.88 4.49 29.07
N LYS A 163 -6.81 3.22 29.48
CA LYS A 163 -6.83 2.07 28.55
C LYS A 163 -8.14 1.96 27.78
N GLU A 164 -9.26 2.24 28.44
CA GLU A 164 -10.57 2.28 27.77
C GLU A 164 -10.65 3.45 26.78
N LYS A 165 -10.08 4.62 27.12
CA LYS A 165 -10.01 5.77 26.21
C LYS A 165 -9.07 5.51 25.02
N GLU A 166 -7.95 4.86 25.23
CA GLU A 166 -6.99 4.50 24.17
C GLU A 166 -7.60 3.48 23.19
N SER A 167 -8.30 2.47 23.71
CA SER A 167 -9.04 1.52 22.87
C SER A 167 -10.20 2.17 22.11
N VAL A 168 -10.86 3.15 22.69
CA VAL A 168 -11.91 3.96 22.05
C VAL A 168 -11.33 4.84 20.95
N VAL A 169 -10.12 5.37 21.09
CA VAL A 169 -9.45 6.17 20.05
C VAL A 169 -9.07 5.31 18.84
N LEU A 170 -8.47 4.15 19.04
CA LEU A 170 -8.19 3.21 17.94
C LEU A 170 -9.48 2.76 17.23
N SER A 171 -10.61 2.67 17.94
CA SER A 171 -11.90 2.39 17.34
C SER A 171 -12.54 3.60 16.65
N ARG A 172 -12.18 4.83 17.03
CA ARG A 172 -12.70 6.08 16.44
C ARG A 172 -12.25 6.32 15.01
N VAL A 173 -11.12 5.80 14.58
CA VAL A 173 -10.71 5.84 13.16
C VAL A 173 -11.76 5.19 12.26
N LEU A 174 -12.59 4.29 12.81
CA LEU A 174 -13.67 3.60 12.14
C LEU A 174 -15.06 4.04 12.60
N ASP A 175 -15.17 4.97 13.56
CA ASP A 175 -16.46 5.45 14.07
C ASP A 175 -17.06 6.55 13.17
N GLU A 176 -18.35 6.82 13.39
CA GLU A 176 -19.07 7.85 12.65
C GLU A 176 -18.48 9.24 12.83
N GLY A 177 -17.95 9.56 14.02
CA GLY A 177 -17.39 10.85 14.34
C GLY A 177 -16.14 11.16 13.54
N ALA A 178 -15.19 10.21 13.52
CA ALA A 178 -13.95 10.32 12.74
C ALA A 178 -14.24 10.36 11.23
N TYR A 179 -15.14 9.49 10.75
CA TYR A 179 -15.53 9.49 9.35
C TYR A 179 -16.16 10.82 8.93
N ARG A 180 -17.07 11.38 9.74
CA ARG A 180 -17.69 12.68 9.48
C ARG A 180 -16.69 13.82 9.51
N LEU A 181 -15.74 13.81 10.47
CA LEU A 181 -14.71 14.81 10.58
C LEU A 181 -13.85 14.87 9.32
N ILE A 182 -13.36 13.73 8.86
CA ILE A 182 -12.55 13.63 7.65
C ILE A 182 -13.33 14.06 6.40
N HIS A 183 -14.64 13.72 6.32
CA HIS A 183 -15.45 13.99 5.15
C HIS A 183 -16.28 15.30 5.22
N GLN A 184 -16.16 16.07 6.31
CA GLN A 184 -16.94 17.29 6.49
C GLN A 184 -16.77 18.34 5.37
N VAL A 185 -15.61 18.32 4.70
CA VAL A 185 -15.28 19.27 3.63
C VAL A 185 -15.70 18.80 2.24
N GLY A 186 -16.12 17.52 2.08
CA GLY A 186 -16.34 16.94 0.76
C GLY A 186 -15.06 16.89 -0.08
N LEU A 187 -15.19 16.65 -1.38
CA LEU A 187 -14.03 16.52 -2.28
C LEU A 187 -13.54 17.84 -2.89
N SER A 188 -14.29 18.91 -2.78
CA SER A 188 -14.00 20.21 -3.40
C SER A 188 -14.16 21.40 -2.47
N GLY A 189 -14.62 21.18 -1.22
CA GLY A 189 -14.73 22.24 -0.21
C GLY A 189 -13.38 22.64 0.36
N ARG A 190 -13.23 23.90 0.81
CA ARG A 190 -12.03 24.34 1.57
C ARG A 190 -12.12 23.82 3.00
N GLY A 191 -11.07 23.15 3.46
CA GLY A 191 -11.06 22.38 4.70
C GLY A 191 -11.09 23.20 5.98
N ASN A 192 -10.41 24.34 6.05
CA ASN A 192 -10.31 25.16 7.24
C ASN A 192 -10.94 26.52 7.01
N ALA A 193 -11.67 27.00 8.03
CA ALA A 193 -12.20 28.36 8.03
C ALA A 193 -11.09 29.39 7.85
N ASP A 194 -9.93 29.13 8.47
CA ASP A 194 -8.75 30.01 8.45
C ASP A 194 -8.06 30.12 7.08
N THR A 195 -8.31 29.15 6.18
CA THR A 195 -7.71 29.15 4.83
C THR A 195 -8.67 29.66 3.75
N LYS A 196 -9.93 29.96 4.09
CA LYS A 196 -10.94 30.39 3.11
C LYS A 196 -10.60 31.73 2.45
N ASP A 197 -9.91 32.60 3.17
CA ASP A 197 -9.53 33.93 2.70
C ASP A 197 -8.15 33.97 2.05
N LEU A 198 -7.43 32.84 2.05
CA LEU A 198 -6.13 32.74 1.40
C LEU A 198 -6.29 32.48 -0.12
N PRO A 199 -5.35 33.00 -0.94
CA PRO A 199 -5.28 32.61 -2.35
C PRO A 199 -5.23 31.09 -2.52
N GLU A 200 -5.80 30.58 -3.62
CA GLU A 200 -5.83 29.13 -3.89
C GLU A 200 -4.43 28.49 -4.03
N ASP A 201 -3.45 29.29 -4.38
CA ASP A 201 -2.04 28.92 -4.55
C ASP A 201 -1.17 29.23 -3.33
N ALA A 202 -1.76 29.75 -2.24
CA ALA A 202 -1.04 29.99 -1.00
C ALA A 202 -0.34 28.71 -0.51
N LEU A 203 0.94 28.84 -0.19
CA LEU A 203 1.78 27.72 0.25
C LEU A 203 1.92 27.72 1.78
N ALA A 204 2.00 26.53 2.34
CA ALA A 204 2.29 26.28 3.73
C ALA A 204 3.41 25.23 3.86
N LEU A 205 4.03 25.17 5.03
CA LEU A 205 5.01 24.14 5.36
C LEU A 205 4.28 22.95 6.01
N SER A 206 4.55 21.76 5.52
CA SER A 206 4.06 20.53 6.14
C SER A 206 4.60 20.38 7.56
N GLN A 207 3.76 19.96 8.49
CA GLN A 207 4.12 19.69 9.90
C GLN A 207 4.65 18.25 10.07
N PHE A 208 4.45 17.39 9.10
CA PHE A 208 4.88 15.99 9.13
C PHE A 208 6.05 15.74 8.19
N PRO A 209 7.05 14.95 8.62
CA PRO A 209 8.18 14.61 7.78
C PRO A 209 7.78 13.62 6.68
N PRO A 210 8.38 13.72 5.49
CA PRO A 210 8.25 12.69 4.49
C PRO A 210 9.01 11.43 4.92
N VAL A 211 8.53 10.26 4.52
CA VAL A 211 9.24 8.98 4.73
C VAL A 211 10.55 8.96 3.95
N ILE A 212 11.63 8.56 4.59
CA ILE A 212 12.95 8.45 3.98
C ILE A 212 13.01 7.18 3.14
N THR A 213 12.73 7.32 1.87
CA THR A 213 12.83 6.24 0.88
C THR A 213 12.99 6.82 -0.53
N THR A 214 13.14 5.95 -1.52
CA THR A 214 13.19 6.38 -2.91
C THR A 214 11.88 7.06 -3.33
N PRO A 215 11.93 8.27 -3.92
CA PRO A 215 10.72 8.95 -4.38
C PRO A 215 9.91 8.15 -5.40
N ILE A 216 10.56 7.29 -6.19
CA ILE A 216 9.88 6.48 -7.22
C ILE A 216 8.85 5.52 -6.63
N ALA A 217 9.01 5.11 -5.37
CA ALA A 217 8.05 4.27 -4.66
C ALA A 217 6.66 4.92 -4.50
N TYR A 218 6.62 6.25 -4.54
CA TYR A 218 5.38 7.04 -4.45
C TYR A 218 4.86 7.53 -5.80
N PHE A 219 5.45 7.06 -6.91
CA PHE A 219 5.07 7.55 -8.24
C PHE A 219 3.57 7.39 -8.54
N PRO A 220 2.91 6.25 -8.27
CA PRO A 220 1.49 6.12 -8.51
C PRO A 220 0.67 7.11 -7.70
N GLN A 221 0.94 7.23 -6.40
CA GLN A 221 0.23 8.13 -5.50
C GLN A 221 0.44 9.61 -5.89
N ALA A 222 1.68 9.98 -6.22
CA ALA A 222 2.02 11.33 -6.68
C ALA A 222 1.33 11.70 -7.99
N LEU A 223 1.17 10.75 -8.91
CA LEU A 223 0.41 10.95 -10.13
C LEU A 223 -1.07 11.25 -9.82
N GLY A 224 -1.68 10.46 -8.92
CA GLY A 224 -3.04 10.69 -8.44
C GLY A 224 -3.22 12.08 -7.80
N ILE A 225 -2.31 12.46 -6.90
CA ILE A 225 -2.29 13.80 -6.29
C ILE A 225 -2.15 14.89 -7.37
N SER A 226 -1.24 14.71 -8.33
CA SER A 226 -1.02 15.71 -9.39
C SER A 226 -2.28 15.94 -10.24
N LEU A 227 -2.98 14.86 -10.62
CA LEU A 227 -4.23 14.95 -11.36
C LEU A 227 -5.35 15.59 -10.53
N ALA A 228 -5.45 15.26 -9.24
CA ALA A 228 -6.41 15.89 -8.34
C ALA A 228 -6.14 17.40 -8.19
N ARG A 229 -4.87 17.82 -8.13
CA ARG A 229 -4.46 19.23 -8.08
C ARG A 229 -4.78 19.97 -9.37
N ILE A 230 -4.59 19.33 -10.52
CA ILE A 230 -5.01 19.89 -11.82
C ILE A 230 -6.54 20.06 -11.86
N GLY A 231 -7.29 19.12 -11.28
CA GLY A 231 -8.74 19.20 -11.11
C GLY A 231 -9.20 20.12 -9.98
N ASN A 232 -8.29 20.84 -9.35
CA ASN A 232 -8.56 21.77 -8.22
C ASN A 232 -9.31 21.12 -7.04
N MET A 233 -9.06 19.83 -6.79
CA MET A 233 -9.61 19.13 -5.63
C MET A 233 -8.87 19.58 -4.35
N ASN A 234 -9.55 19.45 -3.21
CA ASN A 234 -8.98 19.72 -1.88
C ASN A 234 -8.16 18.53 -1.36
N SER A 235 -7.63 18.64 -0.14
CA SER A 235 -6.80 17.61 0.50
C SER A 235 -7.46 16.24 0.57
N LEU A 236 -8.76 16.16 0.84
CA LEU A 236 -9.51 14.91 0.85
C LEU A 236 -9.58 14.29 -0.56
N GLY A 237 -9.83 15.12 -1.58
CA GLY A 237 -9.77 14.70 -2.97
C GLY A 237 -8.39 14.20 -3.38
N LEU A 238 -7.33 14.90 -2.95
CA LEU A 238 -5.95 14.47 -3.17
C LEU A 238 -5.67 13.12 -2.51
N ALA A 239 -6.13 12.94 -1.26
CA ALA A 239 -5.95 11.69 -0.53
C ALA A 239 -6.62 10.51 -1.25
N TYR A 240 -7.88 10.64 -1.64
CA TYR A 240 -8.57 9.57 -2.36
C TYR A 240 -7.96 9.28 -3.73
N MET A 241 -7.59 10.31 -4.49
CA MET A 241 -6.95 10.12 -5.79
C MET A 241 -5.58 9.46 -5.67
N GLY A 242 -4.75 9.86 -4.70
CA GLY A 242 -3.46 9.22 -4.46
C GLY A 242 -3.59 7.74 -4.09
N ARG A 243 -4.48 7.41 -3.16
CA ARG A 243 -4.79 6.02 -2.75
C ARG A 243 -5.34 5.19 -3.92
N PHE A 244 -6.24 5.77 -4.70
CA PHE A 244 -6.83 5.09 -5.87
C PHE A 244 -5.78 4.76 -6.94
N PHE A 245 -4.85 5.67 -7.21
CA PHE A 245 -3.78 5.43 -8.16
C PHE A 245 -2.78 4.38 -7.66
N ASN A 246 -2.52 4.33 -6.35
CA ASN A 246 -1.76 3.24 -5.74
C ASN A 246 -2.44 1.89 -5.97
N LEU A 247 -3.75 1.81 -5.72
CA LEU A 247 -4.56 0.62 -5.97
C LEU A 247 -4.52 0.20 -7.45
N LEU A 248 -4.69 1.15 -8.38
CA LEU A 248 -4.64 0.86 -9.82
C LEU A 248 -3.29 0.28 -10.24
N PHE A 249 -2.19 0.86 -9.76
CA PHE A 249 -0.85 0.35 -10.01
C PHE A 249 -0.70 -1.08 -9.48
N PHE A 250 -1.11 -1.31 -8.23
CA PHE A 250 -1.07 -2.64 -7.62
C PHE A 250 -1.87 -3.66 -8.45
N VAL A 251 -3.11 -3.35 -8.79
CA VAL A 251 -3.98 -4.24 -9.60
C VAL A 251 -3.33 -4.53 -10.96
N PHE A 252 -2.79 -3.52 -11.62
CA PHE A 252 -2.15 -3.68 -12.92
C PHE A 252 -0.94 -4.62 -12.86
N ILE A 253 0.01 -4.37 -11.96
CA ILE A 253 1.24 -5.16 -11.85
C ILE A 253 0.95 -6.58 -11.37
N THR A 254 0.08 -6.75 -10.38
CA THR A 254 -0.24 -8.10 -9.86
C THR A 254 -1.07 -8.93 -10.85
N THR A 255 -1.91 -8.30 -11.64
CA THR A 255 -2.61 -8.97 -12.77
C THR A 255 -1.62 -9.45 -13.82
N LEU A 256 -0.66 -8.60 -14.19
CA LEU A 256 0.42 -8.97 -15.10
C LEU A 256 1.25 -10.13 -14.53
N THR A 257 1.53 -10.09 -13.23
CA THR A 257 2.22 -11.16 -12.52
C THR A 257 1.50 -12.51 -12.65
N ILE A 258 0.18 -12.55 -12.36
CA ILE A 258 -0.63 -13.77 -12.50
C ILE A 258 -0.64 -14.28 -13.95
N LYS A 259 -0.67 -13.38 -14.93
CA LYS A 259 -0.64 -13.74 -16.35
C LYS A 259 0.69 -14.41 -16.72
N ILE A 260 1.80 -13.94 -16.20
CA ILE A 260 3.17 -14.41 -16.50
C ILE A 260 3.53 -15.65 -15.69
N LEU A 261 3.08 -15.76 -14.43
CA LEU A 261 3.41 -16.91 -13.57
C LEU A 261 3.12 -18.23 -14.28
N PRO A 262 4.09 -19.16 -14.38
CA PRO A 262 3.86 -20.48 -14.98
C PRO A 262 3.17 -21.45 -14.01
N VAL A 263 3.44 -21.30 -12.71
CA VAL A 263 2.96 -22.19 -11.63
C VAL A 263 2.50 -21.36 -10.43
N TYR A 264 1.69 -21.94 -9.56
CA TYR A 264 1.24 -21.34 -8.29
C TYR A 264 0.44 -20.03 -8.45
N LYS A 265 -0.27 -19.84 -9.55
CA LYS A 265 -1.13 -18.67 -9.81
C LYS A 265 -2.19 -18.49 -8.74
N GLU A 266 -2.76 -19.60 -8.29
CA GLU A 266 -3.82 -19.66 -7.29
C GLU A 266 -3.32 -19.21 -5.92
N ILE A 267 -2.09 -19.59 -5.56
CA ILE A 267 -1.45 -19.16 -4.31
C ILE A 267 -1.21 -17.66 -4.35
N TYR A 268 -0.61 -17.16 -5.44
CA TYR A 268 -0.37 -15.71 -5.61
C TYR A 268 -1.68 -14.92 -5.62
N PHE A 269 -2.72 -15.44 -6.27
CA PHE A 269 -4.06 -14.90 -6.25
C PHE A 269 -4.59 -14.78 -4.81
N GLY A 270 -4.54 -15.87 -4.03
CA GLY A 270 -5.01 -15.90 -2.64
C GLY A 270 -4.24 -14.94 -1.71
N VAL A 271 -2.91 -14.89 -1.83
CA VAL A 271 -2.07 -14.00 -1.02
C VAL A 271 -2.42 -12.52 -1.25
N ASN A 272 -2.70 -12.12 -2.50
CA ASN A 272 -3.07 -10.74 -2.79
C ASN A 272 -4.50 -10.37 -2.36
N LEU A 273 -5.33 -11.32 -1.96
CA LEU A 273 -6.64 -11.08 -1.36
C LEU A 273 -6.60 -10.97 0.17
N LEU A 274 -5.44 -11.15 0.79
CA LEU A 274 -5.32 -10.97 2.24
C LEU A 274 -5.69 -9.53 2.63
N PRO A 275 -6.46 -9.35 3.73
CA PRO A 275 -6.91 -8.04 4.18
C PRO A 275 -5.80 -7.00 4.29
N MET A 276 -4.64 -7.38 4.84
CA MET A 276 -3.48 -6.50 4.98
C MET A 276 -2.97 -6.01 3.62
N VAL A 277 -2.91 -6.89 2.62
CA VAL A 277 -2.42 -6.55 1.27
C VAL A 277 -3.38 -5.59 0.57
N LEU A 278 -4.70 -5.85 0.68
CA LEU A 278 -5.72 -4.95 0.13
C LEU A 278 -5.73 -3.58 0.82
N HIS A 279 -5.53 -3.55 2.14
CA HIS A 279 -5.41 -2.31 2.90
C HIS A 279 -4.20 -1.49 2.42
N LEU A 280 -3.02 -2.10 2.34
CA LEU A 280 -1.81 -1.42 1.85
C LEU A 280 -1.97 -0.92 0.41
N ALA A 281 -2.62 -1.70 -0.46
CA ALA A 281 -2.89 -1.30 -1.84
C ALA A 281 -3.86 -0.11 -1.93
N ALA A 282 -4.82 -0.01 -1.00
CA ALA A 282 -5.83 1.05 -0.93
C ALA A 282 -5.43 2.21 0.00
N SER A 283 -4.16 2.33 0.38
CA SER A 283 -3.59 3.39 1.22
C SER A 283 -2.45 4.14 0.51
N PHE A 284 -1.80 5.08 1.20
CA PHE A 284 -0.57 5.73 0.70
C PHE A 284 0.68 4.87 0.87
N SER A 285 0.60 3.70 1.50
CA SER A 285 1.76 2.85 1.73
C SER A 285 2.48 2.50 0.41
N TYR A 286 3.78 2.70 0.38
CA TYR A 286 4.62 2.28 -0.73
C TYR A 286 4.87 0.75 -0.75
N ASP A 287 4.43 0.02 0.27
CA ASP A 287 4.55 -1.43 0.31
C ASP A 287 3.79 -2.11 -0.83
N ALA A 288 2.66 -1.55 -1.27
CA ALA A 288 1.94 -2.05 -2.45
C ALA A 288 2.81 -2.02 -3.72
N TYR A 289 3.58 -0.94 -3.90
CA TYR A 289 4.54 -0.80 -5.01
C TYR A 289 5.63 -1.88 -4.92
N ILE A 290 6.22 -2.06 -3.75
CA ILE A 290 7.30 -3.02 -3.51
C ILE A 290 6.81 -4.45 -3.73
N LEU A 291 5.71 -4.84 -3.08
CA LEU A 291 5.17 -6.20 -3.13
C LEU A 291 4.79 -6.58 -4.58
N SER A 292 4.18 -5.66 -5.31
CA SER A 292 3.78 -5.93 -6.70
C SER A 292 4.99 -6.11 -7.62
N LEU A 293 6.02 -5.28 -7.52
CA LEU A 293 7.22 -5.38 -8.36
C LEU A 293 8.08 -6.60 -8.02
N TRP A 294 8.27 -6.93 -6.74
CA TRP A 294 8.96 -8.15 -6.38
C TRP A 294 8.19 -9.41 -6.79
N GLY A 295 6.86 -9.38 -6.70
CA GLY A 295 6.01 -10.44 -7.24
C GLY A 295 6.22 -10.63 -8.74
N LEU A 296 6.26 -9.53 -9.50
CA LEU A 296 6.54 -9.56 -10.94
C LEU A 296 7.95 -10.08 -11.24
N TYR A 297 8.96 -9.67 -10.47
CA TYR A 297 10.33 -10.18 -10.59
C TYR A 297 10.38 -11.70 -10.44
N ILE A 298 9.77 -12.22 -9.37
CA ILE A 298 9.70 -13.67 -9.12
C ILE A 298 8.98 -14.39 -10.25
N ALA A 299 7.86 -13.85 -10.73
CA ALA A 299 7.10 -14.43 -11.83
C ALA A 299 7.92 -14.55 -13.12
N ILE A 300 8.68 -13.50 -13.45
CA ILE A 300 9.56 -13.52 -14.63
C ILE A 300 10.70 -14.51 -14.44
N CYS A 301 11.32 -14.59 -13.26
CA CYS A 301 12.35 -15.58 -12.97
C CYS A 301 11.83 -17.01 -13.13
N LEU A 302 10.63 -17.30 -12.61
CA LEU A 302 9.99 -18.61 -12.74
C LEU A 302 9.63 -18.92 -14.20
N TRP A 303 9.10 -17.94 -14.93
CA TRP A 303 8.81 -18.09 -16.35
C TRP A 303 10.07 -18.37 -17.18
N LEU A 304 11.16 -17.65 -16.91
CA LEU A 304 12.47 -17.90 -17.52
C LEU A 304 13.02 -19.28 -17.15
N ALA A 305 12.81 -19.71 -15.91
CA ALA A 305 13.32 -20.99 -15.42
C ALA A 305 12.53 -22.20 -15.99
N LEU A 306 11.22 -22.07 -16.14
CA LEU A 306 10.35 -23.21 -16.45
C LEU A 306 9.89 -23.27 -17.91
N GLU A 307 9.48 -22.14 -18.50
CA GLU A 307 8.82 -22.12 -19.81
C GLU A 307 9.75 -21.64 -20.95
N LYS A 308 10.51 -20.58 -20.74
CA LYS A 308 11.31 -19.99 -21.82
C LYS A 308 12.54 -20.84 -22.15
N GLU A 309 12.83 -21.06 -23.42
CA GLU A 309 13.97 -21.89 -23.85
C GLU A 309 15.34 -21.20 -23.62
N LYS A 310 15.43 -19.91 -23.95
CA LYS A 310 16.69 -19.12 -23.86
C LYS A 310 16.43 -17.76 -23.26
N VAL A 311 17.30 -17.33 -22.35
CA VAL A 311 17.29 -15.98 -21.78
C VAL A 311 17.87 -15.01 -22.82
N SER A 312 17.14 -13.93 -23.10
CA SER A 312 17.55 -12.87 -24.02
C SER A 312 18.04 -11.65 -23.26
N VAL A 313 18.73 -10.74 -23.96
CA VAL A 313 19.15 -9.45 -23.39
C VAL A 313 17.96 -8.64 -22.86
N LYS A 314 16.81 -8.72 -23.54
CA LYS A 314 15.59 -8.02 -23.11
C LYS A 314 15.09 -8.52 -21.76
N ASP A 315 15.21 -9.81 -21.50
CA ASP A 315 14.81 -10.40 -20.21
C ASP A 315 15.72 -9.94 -19.07
N VAL A 316 17.03 -9.90 -19.33
CA VAL A 316 18.00 -9.39 -18.35
C VAL A 316 17.77 -7.90 -18.08
N ALA A 317 17.52 -7.11 -19.13
CA ALA A 317 17.18 -5.69 -18.99
C ALA A 317 15.89 -5.49 -18.18
N LEU A 318 14.87 -6.29 -18.43
CA LEU A 318 13.62 -6.21 -17.67
C LEU A 318 13.83 -6.54 -16.18
N LEU A 319 14.56 -7.61 -15.87
CA LEU A 319 14.92 -7.94 -14.48
C LEU A 319 15.73 -6.82 -13.83
N ALA A 320 16.70 -6.26 -14.53
CA ALA A 320 17.53 -5.15 -14.05
C ALA A 320 16.71 -3.89 -13.75
N ILE A 321 15.75 -3.55 -14.63
CA ILE A 321 14.84 -2.40 -14.43
C ILE A 321 13.95 -2.63 -13.19
N ILE A 322 13.34 -3.81 -13.05
CA ILE A 322 12.47 -4.08 -11.89
C ILE A 322 13.27 -3.99 -10.59
N VAL A 323 14.47 -4.56 -10.56
CA VAL A 323 15.34 -4.53 -9.38
C VAL A 323 15.81 -3.10 -9.06
N ALA A 324 16.11 -2.29 -10.09
CA ALA A 324 16.47 -0.89 -9.91
C ALA A 324 15.31 -0.04 -9.36
N LEU A 325 14.06 -0.37 -9.72
CA LEU A 325 12.87 0.33 -9.24
C LEU A 325 12.46 -0.12 -7.82
N ALA A 326 12.51 -1.42 -7.52
CA ALA A 326 12.02 -1.99 -6.27
C ALA A 326 13.09 -2.08 -5.17
N GLY A 327 14.34 -2.35 -5.55
CA GLY A 327 15.44 -2.62 -4.63
C GLY A 327 15.76 -1.48 -3.66
N PRO A 328 15.85 -0.21 -4.12
CA PRO A 328 16.13 0.93 -3.25
C PRO A 328 15.03 1.23 -2.23
N CYS A 329 13.80 0.74 -2.44
CA CYS A 329 12.68 1.06 -1.57
C CYS A 329 12.81 0.48 -0.15
N LYS A 330 13.18 -0.81 -0.07
CA LYS A 330 13.46 -1.51 1.20
C LYS A 330 14.55 -2.54 0.98
N MET A 331 15.72 -2.32 1.55
CA MET A 331 16.90 -3.19 1.37
C MET A 331 16.67 -4.63 1.86
N VAL A 332 15.75 -4.83 2.80
CA VAL A 332 15.38 -6.16 3.32
C VAL A 332 14.88 -7.12 2.22
N TYR A 333 14.40 -6.61 1.11
CA TYR A 333 13.97 -7.45 -0.02
C TYR A 333 15.10 -7.79 -1.02
N ALA A 334 16.31 -7.25 -0.86
CA ALA A 334 17.44 -7.54 -1.75
C ALA A 334 17.75 -9.04 -1.91
N PRO A 335 17.61 -9.91 -0.88
CA PRO A 335 17.80 -11.36 -1.05
C PRO A 335 16.89 -11.99 -2.10
N LEU A 336 15.74 -11.39 -2.43
CA LEU A 336 14.85 -11.91 -3.47
C LEU A 336 15.48 -11.88 -4.87
N MET A 337 16.51 -11.05 -5.09
CA MET A 337 17.31 -11.11 -6.33
C MET A 337 17.90 -12.51 -6.55
N GLY A 338 18.20 -13.24 -5.48
CA GLY A 338 18.70 -14.60 -5.52
C GLY A 338 17.76 -15.61 -6.22
N VAL A 339 16.48 -15.29 -6.38
CA VAL A 339 15.53 -16.16 -7.14
C VAL A 339 15.99 -16.34 -8.60
N ALA A 340 16.70 -15.39 -9.18
CA ALA A 340 17.27 -15.54 -10.52
C ALA A 340 18.30 -16.68 -10.63
N LEU A 341 18.90 -17.12 -9.52
CA LEU A 341 19.85 -18.24 -9.50
C LEU A 341 19.18 -19.59 -9.81
N PHE A 342 17.86 -19.69 -9.68
CA PHE A 342 17.11 -20.89 -10.07
C PHE A 342 16.93 -21.03 -11.60
N ILE A 343 17.28 -20.00 -12.38
CA ILE A 343 17.24 -20.08 -13.84
C ILE A 343 18.41 -20.96 -14.32
N PRO A 344 18.15 -22.04 -15.05
CA PRO A 344 19.21 -22.99 -15.46
C PRO A 344 20.29 -22.34 -16.32
N VAL A 345 21.56 -22.59 -15.98
CA VAL A 345 22.75 -22.05 -16.68
C VAL A 345 22.72 -22.24 -18.20
N LYS A 346 22.21 -23.40 -18.64
CA LYS A 346 22.07 -23.72 -20.06
C LYS A 346 21.22 -22.75 -20.85
N LYS A 347 20.23 -22.11 -20.19
CA LYS A 347 19.34 -21.13 -20.83
C LYS A 347 20.04 -19.78 -21.12
N PHE A 348 21.11 -19.49 -20.41
CA PHE A 348 22.01 -18.35 -20.70
C PHE A 348 23.03 -18.66 -21.79
N GLY A 349 23.18 -19.95 -22.18
CA GLY A 349 24.23 -20.39 -23.09
C GLY A 349 25.60 -20.52 -22.42
N GLY A 350 25.63 -20.76 -21.11
CA GLY A 350 26.81 -21.07 -20.30
C GLY A 350 27.00 -20.17 -19.09
N ILE A 351 27.86 -20.61 -18.16
CA ILE A 351 28.07 -19.98 -16.86
C ILE A 351 28.60 -18.53 -17.01
N LYS A 352 29.50 -18.25 -17.95
CA LYS A 352 30.05 -16.91 -18.17
C LYS A 352 28.95 -15.89 -18.51
N LYS A 353 27.99 -16.27 -19.39
CA LYS A 353 26.87 -15.40 -19.76
C LYS A 353 25.87 -15.23 -18.59
N MET A 354 25.65 -16.26 -17.80
CA MET A 354 24.82 -16.17 -16.59
C MET A 354 25.44 -15.22 -15.59
N LEU A 355 26.74 -15.32 -15.31
CA LEU A 355 27.46 -14.41 -14.41
C LEU A 355 27.44 -12.96 -14.92
N LEU A 356 27.60 -12.77 -16.23
CA LEU A 356 27.49 -11.44 -16.84
C LEU A 356 26.07 -10.86 -16.67
N ALA A 357 25.03 -11.66 -16.92
CA ALA A 357 23.63 -11.26 -16.73
C ALA A 357 23.35 -10.90 -15.27
N GLY A 358 23.77 -11.74 -14.32
CA GLY A 358 23.68 -11.47 -12.88
C GLY A 358 24.44 -10.21 -12.47
N GLY A 359 25.65 -10.00 -13.02
CA GLY A 359 26.44 -8.79 -12.82
C GLY A 359 25.76 -7.52 -13.33
N VAL A 360 25.06 -7.59 -14.46
CA VAL A 360 24.25 -6.46 -14.98
C VAL A 360 23.10 -6.15 -14.04
N VAL A 361 22.32 -7.14 -13.60
CA VAL A 361 21.21 -6.93 -12.67
C VAL A 361 21.71 -6.36 -11.36
N PHE A 362 22.80 -6.89 -10.82
CA PHE A 362 23.42 -6.41 -9.58
C PHE A 362 23.94 -4.96 -9.74
N LEU A 363 24.58 -4.63 -10.88
CA LEU A 363 25.07 -3.29 -11.15
C LEU A 363 23.93 -2.28 -11.18
N PHE A 364 22.81 -2.59 -11.83
CA PHE A 364 21.64 -1.71 -11.87
C PHE A 364 21.07 -1.48 -10.46
N TRP A 365 21.00 -2.53 -9.65
CA TRP A 365 20.61 -2.43 -8.24
C TRP A 365 21.59 -1.54 -7.46
N ALA A 366 22.90 -1.78 -7.57
CA ALA A 366 23.90 -1.04 -6.82
C ALA A 366 23.94 0.45 -7.20
N VAL A 367 23.80 0.75 -8.49
CA VAL A 367 23.70 2.13 -8.98
C VAL A 367 22.44 2.80 -8.47
N ALA A 368 21.28 2.13 -8.54
CA ALA A 368 20.02 2.66 -8.03
C ALA A 368 20.08 2.88 -6.50
N MET A 369 20.64 1.93 -5.75
CA MET A 369 20.90 2.07 -4.31
C MET A 369 21.79 3.26 -3.99
N TYR A 370 22.89 3.43 -4.71
CA TYR A 370 23.80 4.54 -4.50
C TYR A 370 23.12 5.89 -4.81
N LEU A 371 22.47 6.02 -5.96
CA LEU A 371 21.83 7.28 -6.37
C LEU A 371 20.71 7.72 -5.43
N VAL A 372 19.96 6.78 -4.88
CA VAL A 372 18.78 7.08 -4.08
C VAL A 372 19.07 7.07 -2.59
N ASN A 373 19.86 6.12 -2.11
CA ASN A 373 20.04 5.87 -0.68
C ASN A 373 21.41 6.27 -0.15
N HIS A 374 22.27 6.93 -0.96
CA HIS A 374 23.62 7.29 -0.50
C HIS A 374 23.60 8.16 0.76
N GLN A 375 22.67 9.10 0.88
CA GLN A 375 22.52 9.93 2.08
C GLN A 375 22.12 9.11 3.30
N VAL A 376 21.15 8.18 3.11
CA VAL A 376 20.70 7.26 4.18
C VAL A 376 21.86 6.37 4.60
N ILE A 377 22.58 5.77 3.65
CA ILE A 377 23.73 4.91 3.92
C ILE A 377 24.85 5.70 4.63
N THR A 378 25.10 6.93 4.19
CA THR A 378 26.13 7.79 4.81
C THR A 378 25.72 8.16 6.23
N ASN A 379 24.45 8.49 6.48
CA ASN A 379 23.95 8.83 7.80
C ASN A 379 23.99 7.63 8.77
N TYR A 380 23.75 6.41 8.27
CA TYR A 380 23.95 5.18 9.07
C TYR A 380 25.41 4.93 9.46
N ALA A 381 26.36 5.40 8.64
CA ALA A 381 27.78 5.26 8.91
C ALA A 381 28.32 6.33 9.88
N VAL A 382 27.62 7.46 10.06
CA VAL A 382 28.00 8.59 10.90
C VAL A 382 27.08 8.64 12.14
N GLU A 383 27.63 8.47 13.32
CA GLU A 383 26.95 8.14 14.58
C GLU A 383 25.92 9.14 15.14
N THR A 384 25.61 10.28 14.52
CA THR A 384 24.85 11.32 15.25
C THR A 384 23.94 12.23 14.42
N GLN A 385 23.59 11.89 13.20
CA GLN A 385 22.74 12.78 12.41
C GLN A 385 21.29 12.28 12.34
N SER A 386 20.34 13.14 12.72
CA SER A 386 18.92 12.93 12.46
C SER A 386 18.65 12.95 10.95
N TYR A 387 17.79 12.05 10.47
CA TYR A 387 17.44 11.93 9.05
C TYR A 387 16.69 13.16 8.53
N VAL A 388 15.82 13.68 9.37
CA VAL A 388 15.05 14.89 9.10
C VAL A 388 15.35 15.87 10.22
N GLY A 389 16.27 16.82 9.98
CA GLY A 389 16.83 17.70 11.01
C GLY A 389 15.79 18.47 11.81
N TRP A 390 14.73 18.94 11.19
CA TRP A 390 13.67 19.68 11.85
C TRP A 390 12.72 18.80 12.67
N ALA A 391 12.53 17.50 12.29
CA ALA A 391 11.68 16.58 13.01
C ALA A 391 12.39 15.93 14.21
N LYS A 392 13.71 16.16 14.36
CA LYS A 392 14.56 15.58 15.42
C LYS A 392 14.49 14.05 15.49
N GLU A 393 14.27 13.41 14.34
CA GLU A 393 14.28 11.94 14.26
C GLU A 393 15.71 11.44 14.44
N GLU A 394 15.95 10.64 15.48
CA GLU A 394 17.25 10.04 15.74
C GLU A 394 17.47 8.84 14.81
N GLY A 395 18.60 8.84 14.09
CA GLY A 395 19.03 7.70 13.32
C GLY A 395 19.86 6.75 14.21
N TYR A 396 19.59 5.46 14.15
CA TYR A 396 20.43 4.46 14.78
C TYR A 396 21.67 4.17 13.93
N SER A 397 22.88 4.27 14.52
CA SER A 397 24.11 3.93 13.82
C SER A 397 24.22 2.42 13.59
N LEU A 398 25.03 2.03 12.58
CA LEU A 398 25.34 0.63 12.34
C LEU A 398 26.04 0.00 13.56
N GLN A 399 26.85 0.77 14.28
CA GLN A 399 27.53 0.36 15.52
C GLN A 399 26.52 0.10 16.64
N TYR A 400 25.49 0.93 16.80
CA TYR A 400 24.40 0.70 17.74
C TYR A 400 23.62 -0.60 17.41
N SER A 401 23.38 -0.86 16.13
CA SER A 401 22.66 -2.07 15.69
C SER A 401 23.48 -3.35 15.86
N LEU A 402 24.81 -3.26 15.78
CA LEU A 402 25.70 -4.41 15.95
C LEU A 402 26.05 -4.66 17.44
N HIS A 403 26.02 -3.63 18.27
CA HIS A 403 26.33 -3.71 19.70
C HIS A 403 25.22 -3.01 20.50
N PRO A 404 23.98 -3.60 20.55
CA PRO A 404 22.90 -3.04 21.34
C PRO A 404 23.35 -2.96 22.81
N PRO A 405 22.98 -1.91 23.55
CA PRO A 405 23.38 -1.68 24.94
C PRO A 405 22.71 -2.62 25.96
N PHE A 406 22.30 -3.83 25.54
CA PHE A 406 21.71 -4.87 26.41
C PHE A 406 22.47 -6.18 26.28
#